data_4775760be0b4c99325a736ab125fb960
#
_entry.id   4775760be0b4c99325a736ab125fb960
#
_cell.length_a   1.000
_cell.length_b   1.000
_cell.length_c   1.000
_cell.angle_alpha   90.00
_cell.angle_beta   90.00
_cell.angle_gamma   90.00
#
_symmetry.space_group_name_H-M   'P 1'
#
loop_
_entity.id
_entity.type
_entity.pdbx_description
1 polymer ?
#
loop_
_entity_poly.entity_id
_entity_poly.type
_entity_poly.pdbx_seq_one_letter_code
_entity_poly.pdbx_strand_id
1 'polypeptide(L)'
;MRGVMRWLVAAVFVATPAMVWAHEGHEHEELAAGEQELIGEVVDVTCYLDHGKEGLGPAHADCAQKCVKNGLPVAIKVGNKLYLATKADHTPANALLAKYAGQPVEVHGKVMEADGQRLIAISTVEAQ
;
A
#
# COMPACT_ATOMS: atom_id res chain seq x y z
N MET A 1 9.93 80.97 3.31
CA MET A 1 9.72 80.12 2.11
C MET A 1 10.15 78.71 2.45
N ARG A 2 9.22 77.79 2.45
CA ARG A 2 9.38 76.44 3.07
C ARG A 2 9.77 75.45 1.98
N GLY A 3 11.04 75.00 2.02
CA GLY A 3 11.53 73.91 1.14
C GLY A 3 11.16 72.56 1.70
N VAL A 4 10.34 71.78 0.97
CA VAL A 4 9.96 70.45 1.31
C VAL A 4 11.00 69.45 0.74
N MET A 5 11.80 68.90 1.61
CA MET A 5 12.82 67.89 1.26
C MET A 5 12.16 66.53 1.10
N ARG A 6 12.01 66.10 -0.14
CA ARG A 6 11.46 64.75 -0.49
C ARG A 6 12.54 63.70 -0.31
N TRP A 7 12.36 62.85 0.68
CA TRP A 7 13.18 61.64 0.86
C TRP A 7 12.69 60.57 -0.10
N LEU A 8 13.56 60.17 -1.04
CA LEU A 8 13.37 58.99 -1.89
C LEU A 8 13.85 57.78 -1.09
N VAL A 9 12.91 56.94 -0.65
CA VAL A 9 13.22 55.64 -0.08
C VAL A 9 13.40 54.65 -1.23
N ALA A 10 14.64 54.27 -1.49
CA ALA A 10 14.95 53.20 -2.43
C ALA A 10 14.68 51.85 -1.74
N ALA A 11 13.63 51.16 -2.17
CA ALA A 11 13.36 49.81 -1.73
C ALA A 11 14.31 48.85 -2.45
N VAL A 12 15.26 48.28 -1.71
CA VAL A 12 16.12 47.21 -2.18
C VAL A 12 15.33 45.89 -2.07
N PHE A 13 14.88 45.36 -3.21
CA PHE A 13 14.34 44.00 -3.31
C PHE A 13 15.50 43.03 -3.24
N VAL A 14 15.67 42.38 -2.11
CA VAL A 14 16.54 41.21 -1.98
C VAL A 14 15.76 39.98 -2.50
N ALA A 15 16.09 39.54 -3.70
CA ALA A 15 15.59 38.30 -4.25
C ALA A 15 16.30 37.14 -3.56
N THR A 16 15.61 36.47 -2.65
CA THR A 16 16.07 35.20 -2.10
C THR A 16 15.82 34.07 -3.13
N PRO A 17 16.84 33.29 -3.52
CA PRO A 17 16.59 32.11 -4.34
C PRO A 17 15.85 31.09 -3.49
N ALA A 18 14.61 30.77 -3.86
CA ALA A 18 13.89 29.63 -3.34
C ALA A 18 14.62 28.38 -3.80
N MET A 19 15.33 27.70 -2.89
CA MET A 19 15.79 26.33 -3.14
C MET A 19 14.56 25.45 -3.27
N VAL A 20 14.21 25.15 -4.50
CA VAL A 20 13.27 24.07 -4.81
C VAL A 20 13.98 22.76 -4.50
N TRP A 21 13.65 22.16 -3.40
CA TRP A 21 14.01 20.78 -3.13
C TRP A 21 13.20 19.94 -4.13
N ALA A 22 13.89 19.44 -5.17
CA ALA A 22 13.33 18.39 -6.00
C ALA A 22 13.16 17.16 -5.11
N HIS A 23 11.95 16.97 -4.60
CA HIS A 23 11.52 15.69 -4.07
C HIS A 23 11.39 14.80 -5.30
N GLU A 24 12.31 13.83 -5.45
CA GLU A 24 12.14 12.76 -6.44
C GLU A 24 10.85 12.05 -6.05
N GLY A 25 9.79 12.42 -6.79
CA GLY A 25 8.48 11.83 -6.61
C GLY A 25 8.55 10.37 -7.01
N HIS A 26 8.30 9.47 -6.05
CA HIS A 26 7.66 8.23 -6.39
C HIS A 26 6.36 8.63 -7.09
N GLU A 27 6.23 8.29 -8.36
CA GLU A 27 4.97 8.43 -9.08
C GLU A 27 3.98 7.51 -8.36
N HIS A 28 3.19 8.08 -7.45
CA HIS A 28 2.02 7.41 -6.93
C HIS A 28 1.08 7.27 -8.12
N GLU A 29 0.98 6.06 -8.64
CA GLU A 29 -0.04 5.73 -9.63
C GLU A 29 -1.39 6.15 -9.05
N GLU A 30 -2.08 7.07 -9.73
CA GLU A 30 -3.35 7.59 -9.25
C GLU A 30 -4.35 6.44 -9.18
N LEU A 31 -4.76 6.07 -7.94
CA LEU A 31 -5.68 4.96 -7.72
C LEU A 31 -6.98 5.17 -8.49
N ALA A 32 -7.48 4.12 -9.13
CA ALA A 32 -8.78 4.15 -9.78
C ALA A 32 -9.88 4.46 -8.74
N ALA A 33 -10.96 5.11 -9.16
CA ALA A 33 -12.00 5.54 -8.25
C ALA A 33 -12.57 4.37 -7.43
N GLY A 34 -12.46 4.46 -6.10
CA GLY A 34 -12.91 3.43 -5.15
C GLY A 34 -11.87 2.36 -4.81
N GLU A 35 -10.68 2.42 -5.37
CA GLU A 35 -9.55 1.58 -4.95
C GLU A 35 -8.88 2.13 -3.68
N GLN A 36 -8.26 1.23 -2.94
CA GLN A 36 -7.44 1.52 -1.76
C GLN A 36 -6.09 0.84 -1.90
N GLU A 37 -5.09 1.45 -1.33
CA GLU A 37 -3.77 0.86 -1.14
C GLU A 37 -3.73 0.17 0.23
N LEU A 38 -3.26 -1.07 0.26
CA LEU A 38 -2.97 -1.81 1.48
C LEU A 38 -1.52 -2.29 1.47
N ILE A 39 -0.78 -1.99 2.53
CA ILE A 39 0.55 -2.54 2.78
C ILE A 39 0.41 -3.61 3.87
N GLY A 40 0.79 -4.84 3.56
CA GLY A 40 0.64 -5.97 4.47
C GLY A 40 1.36 -7.21 4.01
N GLU A 41 1.21 -8.30 4.74
CA GLU A 41 1.82 -9.59 4.44
C GLU A 41 0.83 -10.49 3.72
N VAL A 42 1.28 -11.19 2.69
CA VAL A 42 0.51 -12.27 2.05
C VAL A 42 0.53 -13.51 2.94
N VAL A 43 -0.62 -13.95 3.39
CA VAL A 43 -0.73 -15.08 4.31
C VAL A 43 -1.64 -16.20 3.76
N ASP A 44 -1.26 -17.44 4.06
CA ASP A 44 -2.20 -18.56 4.07
C ASP A 44 -3.10 -18.42 5.30
N VAL A 45 -4.38 -18.20 5.06
CA VAL A 45 -5.35 -17.95 6.15
C VAL A 45 -5.45 -19.16 7.08
N THR A 46 -5.40 -20.38 6.54
CA THR A 46 -5.52 -21.60 7.34
C THR A 46 -4.37 -21.74 8.32
N CYS A 47 -3.14 -21.65 7.84
CA CYS A 47 -1.97 -21.74 8.70
C CYS A 47 -1.89 -20.60 9.70
N TYR A 48 -2.25 -19.37 9.29
CA TYR A 48 -2.26 -18.25 10.20
C TYR A 48 -3.28 -18.39 11.33
N LEU A 49 -4.47 -18.91 11.04
CA LEU A 49 -5.50 -19.12 12.07
C LEU A 49 -5.16 -20.29 13.01
N ASP A 50 -4.48 -21.33 12.50
CA ASP A 50 -4.10 -22.51 13.28
C ASP A 50 -2.84 -22.26 14.14
N HIS A 51 -1.84 -21.58 13.61
CA HIS A 51 -0.53 -21.38 14.23
C HIS A 51 -0.28 -19.97 14.76
N GLY A 52 -1.18 -19.02 14.48
CA GLY A 52 -1.02 -17.63 14.89
C GLY A 52 0.24 -17.00 14.28
N LYS A 53 1.08 -16.39 15.12
CA LYS A 53 2.30 -15.70 14.66
C LYS A 53 3.32 -16.63 13.99
N GLU A 54 3.31 -17.91 14.30
CA GLU A 54 4.21 -18.91 13.70
C GLU A 54 3.84 -19.20 12.24
N GLY A 55 2.60 -18.90 11.83
CA GLY A 55 2.13 -18.96 10.45
C GLY A 55 2.47 -17.74 9.60
N LEU A 56 3.37 -16.87 10.07
CA LEU A 56 3.75 -15.62 9.42
C LEU A 56 5.24 -15.57 9.06
N GLY A 57 5.56 -14.66 8.15
CA GLY A 57 6.91 -14.28 7.80
C GLY A 57 7.69 -15.27 6.96
N PRO A 58 8.97 -14.95 6.69
CA PRO A 58 9.81 -15.73 5.78
C PRO A 58 10.04 -17.18 6.24
N ALA A 59 10.05 -17.44 7.54
CA ALA A 59 10.24 -18.80 8.08
C ALA A 59 9.09 -19.74 7.69
N HIS A 60 7.89 -19.21 7.45
CA HIS A 60 6.71 -19.98 7.04
C HIS A 60 6.43 -19.91 5.52
N ALA A 61 7.18 -19.10 4.77
CA ALA A 61 6.90 -18.79 3.38
C ALA A 61 6.75 -20.02 2.47
N ASP A 62 7.64 -21.02 2.60
CA ASP A 62 7.59 -22.24 1.78
C ASP A 62 6.31 -23.04 2.00
N CYS A 63 5.87 -23.14 3.26
CA CYS A 63 4.62 -23.83 3.61
C CYS A 63 3.42 -23.04 3.06
N ALA A 64 3.38 -21.74 3.34
CA ALA A 64 2.32 -20.85 2.87
C ALA A 64 2.19 -20.86 1.34
N GLN A 65 3.31 -20.83 0.60
CA GLN A 65 3.29 -20.93 -0.86
C GLN A 65 2.63 -22.21 -1.36
N LYS A 66 2.98 -23.36 -0.74
CA LYS A 66 2.40 -24.67 -1.12
C LYS A 66 0.90 -24.69 -0.87
N CYS A 67 0.48 -24.22 0.30
CA CYS A 67 -0.92 -24.19 0.70
C CYS A 67 -1.74 -23.28 -0.21
N VAL A 68 -1.24 -22.06 -0.48
CA VAL A 68 -1.89 -21.13 -1.39
C VAL A 68 -1.97 -21.69 -2.82
N LYS A 69 -0.89 -22.28 -3.35
CA LYS A 69 -0.89 -22.94 -4.66
C LYS A 69 -1.91 -24.08 -4.75
N ASN A 70 -2.15 -24.76 -3.64
CA ASN A 70 -3.13 -25.86 -3.57
C ASN A 70 -4.57 -25.38 -3.36
N GLY A 71 -4.81 -24.07 -3.39
CA GLY A 71 -6.15 -23.48 -3.34
C GLY A 71 -6.67 -23.14 -1.95
N LEU A 72 -5.83 -23.18 -0.90
CA LEU A 72 -6.22 -22.69 0.42
C LEU A 72 -6.45 -21.18 0.38
N PRO A 73 -7.33 -20.65 1.25
CA PRO A 73 -7.65 -19.23 1.27
C PRO A 73 -6.41 -18.35 1.48
N VAL A 74 -6.25 -17.33 0.66
CA VAL A 74 -5.16 -16.35 0.74
C VAL A 74 -5.70 -14.99 1.15
N ALA A 75 -4.96 -14.25 1.96
CA ALA A 75 -5.33 -12.92 2.43
C ALA A 75 -4.11 -11.99 2.48
N ILE A 76 -4.40 -10.69 2.51
CA ILE A 76 -3.46 -9.65 2.90
C ILE A 76 -3.69 -9.34 4.38
N LYS A 77 -2.67 -9.55 5.20
CA LYS A 77 -2.71 -9.24 6.64
C LYS A 77 -2.14 -7.85 6.88
N VAL A 78 -3.00 -6.94 7.33
CA VAL A 78 -2.64 -5.55 7.68
C VAL A 78 -2.87 -5.34 9.16
N GLY A 79 -1.81 -5.21 9.95
CA GLY A 79 -1.92 -5.12 11.39
C GLY A 79 -2.66 -6.34 11.98
N ASN A 80 -3.80 -6.13 12.61
CA ASN A 80 -4.66 -7.18 13.19
C ASN A 80 -5.87 -7.54 12.29
N LYS A 81 -5.87 -7.13 11.03
CA LYS A 81 -6.95 -7.39 10.09
C LYS A 81 -6.50 -8.32 8.99
N LEU A 82 -7.42 -9.19 8.54
CA LEU A 82 -7.27 -10.01 7.35
C LEU A 82 -8.21 -9.50 6.27
N TYR A 83 -7.68 -9.34 5.06
CA TYR A 83 -8.45 -9.06 3.86
C TYR A 83 -8.32 -10.25 2.93
N LEU A 84 -9.36 -11.09 2.83
CA LEU A 84 -9.39 -12.18 1.85
C LEU A 84 -9.13 -11.60 0.45
N ALA A 85 -8.36 -12.31 -0.37
CA ALA A 85 -7.91 -11.77 -1.64
C ALA A 85 -8.56 -12.48 -2.83
N THR A 86 -9.12 -11.68 -3.74
CA THR A 86 -9.48 -12.09 -5.09
C THR A 86 -8.77 -11.19 -6.09
N LYS A 87 -8.77 -11.56 -7.36
CA LYS A 87 -8.44 -10.61 -8.44
C LYS A 87 -9.62 -9.65 -8.66
N ALA A 88 -9.37 -8.55 -9.39
CA ALA A 88 -10.40 -7.55 -9.68
C ALA A 88 -11.65 -8.12 -10.39
N ASP A 89 -11.48 -9.20 -11.16
CA ASP A 89 -12.56 -9.94 -11.83
C ASP A 89 -13.27 -10.97 -10.91
N HIS A 90 -12.98 -10.95 -9.61
CA HIS A 90 -13.46 -11.85 -8.58
C HIS A 90 -13.04 -13.33 -8.75
N THR A 91 -12.06 -13.62 -9.60
CA THR A 91 -11.45 -14.95 -9.66
C THR A 91 -10.41 -15.14 -8.55
N PRO A 92 -10.03 -16.38 -8.18
CA PRO A 92 -9.06 -16.62 -7.12
C PRO A 92 -7.71 -15.92 -7.35
N ALA A 93 -7.20 -15.25 -6.31
CA ALA A 93 -5.90 -14.57 -6.36
C ALA A 93 -4.72 -15.52 -6.04
N ASN A 94 -4.96 -16.79 -5.79
CA ASN A 94 -3.96 -17.75 -5.34
C ASN A 94 -2.72 -17.81 -6.24
N ALA A 95 -2.90 -17.96 -7.55
CA ALA A 95 -1.79 -18.00 -8.50
C ALA A 95 -0.98 -16.69 -8.54
N LEU A 96 -1.65 -15.55 -8.36
CA LEU A 96 -1.04 -14.23 -8.32
C LEU A 96 -0.18 -14.04 -7.06
N LEU A 97 -0.72 -14.45 -5.90
CA LEU A 97 -0.17 -14.15 -4.59
C LEU A 97 0.78 -15.20 -4.03
N ALA A 98 0.74 -16.44 -4.52
CA ALA A 98 1.52 -17.55 -3.96
C ALA A 98 3.02 -17.24 -3.86
N LYS A 99 3.60 -16.57 -4.85
CA LYS A 99 5.04 -16.19 -4.85
C LYS A 99 5.41 -15.17 -3.77
N TYR A 100 4.44 -14.46 -3.24
CA TYR A 100 4.62 -13.46 -2.19
C TYR A 100 4.25 -13.99 -0.79
N ALA A 101 3.81 -15.22 -0.66
CA ALA A 101 3.39 -15.77 0.64
C ALA A 101 4.52 -15.66 1.68
N GLY A 102 4.20 -15.15 2.87
CA GLY A 102 5.16 -14.87 3.94
C GLY A 102 6.00 -13.61 3.71
N GLN A 103 5.64 -12.76 2.74
CA GLN A 103 6.38 -11.54 2.40
C GLN A 103 5.46 -10.32 2.46
N PRO A 104 6.02 -9.14 2.77
CA PRO A 104 5.29 -7.88 2.68
C PRO A 104 5.06 -7.50 1.22
N VAL A 105 3.88 -6.97 0.97
CA VAL A 105 3.45 -6.46 -0.34
C VAL A 105 2.70 -5.16 -0.18
N GLU A 106 2.70 -4.38 -1.25
CA GLU A 106 1.74 -3.32 -1.49
C GLU A 106 0.73 -3.81 -2.53
N VAL A 107 -0.56 -3.68 -2.21
CA VAL A 107 -1.64 -4.06 -3.11
C VAL A 107 -2.60 -2.90 -3.29
N HIS A 108 -3.02 -2.69 -4.54
CA HIS A 108 -4.10 -1.78 -4.87
C HIS A 108 -5.33 -2.60 -5.25
N GLY A 109 -6.50 -2.14 -4.82
CA GLY A 109 -7.72 -2.84 -5.15
C GLY A 109 -8.95 -2.29 -4.42
N LYS A 110 -10.10 -2.83 -4.78
CA LYS A 110 -11.36 -2.47 -4.12
C LYS A 110 -11.54 -3.27 -2.85
N VAL A 111 -11.63 -2.57 -1.71
CA VAL A 111 -11.95 -3.18 -0.41
C VAL A 111 -13.45 -3.27 -0.23
N MET A 112 -13.93 -4.42 0.22
CA MET A 112 -15.33 -4.69 0.55
C MET A 112 -15.41 -5.30 1.94
N GLU A 113 -16.42 -4.90 2.71
CA GLU A 113 -16.63 -5.39 4.07
C GLU A 113 -18.13 -5.64 4.31
N ALA A 114 -18.46 -6.80 4.87
CA ALA A 114 -19.79 -7.16 5.33
C ALA A 114 -19.69 -8.19 6.47
N ASP A 115 -20.53 -8.05 7.49
CA ASP A 115 -20.64 -9.00 8.61
C ASP A 115 -19.29 -9.35 9.28
N GLY A 116 -18.38 -8.34 9.34
CA GLY A 116 -17.03 -8.51 9.89
C GLY A 116 -16.03 -9.21 8.97
N GLN A 117 -16.44 -9.64 7.79
CA GLN A 117 -15.57 -10.19 6.76
C GLN A 117 -15.03 -9.06 5.88
N ARG A 118 -13.74 -9.14 5.52
CA ARG A 118 -13.07 -8.18 4.64
C ARG A 118 -12.51 -8.90 3.44
N LEU A 119 -12.67 -8.28 2.28
CA LEU A 119 -12.13 -8.76 1.03
C LEU A 119 -11.47 -7.61 0.28
N ILE A 120 -10.36 -7.89 -0.38
CA ILE A 120 -9.76 -7.01 -1.38
C ILE A 120 -9.80 -7.67 -2.76
N ALA A 121 -10.42 -7.00 -3.72
CA ALA A 121 -10.37 -7.36 -5.13
C ALA A 121 -9.18 -6.63 -5.77
N ILE A 122 -8.05 -7.35 -5.93
CA ILE A 122 -6.74 -6.81 -6.26
C ILE A 122 -6.66 -6.48 -7.75
N SER A 123 -6.25 -5.25 -8.07
CA SER A 123 -5.88 -4.81 -9.42
C SER A 123 -4.37 -4.90 -9.65
N THR A 124 -3.54 -4.50 -8.67
CA THR A 124 -2.08 -4.61 -8.74
C THR A 124 -1.48 -5.12 -7.43
N VAL A 125 -0.32 -5.75 -7.51
CA VAL A 125 0.47 -6.20 -6.35
C VAL A 125 1.95 -6.06 -6.64
N GLU A 126 2.69 -5.48 -5.67
CA GLU A 126 4.13 -5.30 -5.73
C GLU A 126 4.78 -5.78 -4.43
N ALA A 127 6.03 -6.27 -4.53
CA ALA A 127 6.83 -6.62 -3.35
C ALA A 127 7.32 -5.34 -2.67
N GLN A 128 7.30 -5.31 -1.34
CA GLN A 128 7.85 -4.24 -0.52
C GLN A 128 9.31 -4.53 -0.13
#